data_971a0c72784da64d78c2cf703bccb0ec
#
_entry.id   971a0c72784da64d78c2cf703bccb0ec
#
_cell.length_a   1.000
_cell.length_b   1.000
_cell.length_c   1.000
_cell.angle_alpha   90.00
_cell.angle_beta   90.00
_cell.angle_gamma   90.00
#
_symmetry.space_group_name_H-M   'P 1'
#
loop_
_entity.id
_entity.type
_entity.pdbx_description
1 polymer ?
#
loop_
_entity_poly.entity_id
_entity_poly.type
_entity_poly.pdbx_seq_one_letter_code
_entity_poly.pdbx_strand_id
1 'polypeptide(L)'
;MIFIDRINRILDDRIDMKFWGVRGTLPVSGDKSLKYGGNTSCMTLEFPREQFFIFDCGSGIKNLGDSLVAQKRKDIHGKIFISHPHWDHINAIPFFSPLYMQGNDFEVLGANQSDITMREMVSAQMDGVYFPITFSQFAARVYFHDL
;
A
#
# COMPACT_ATOMS: atom_id res chain seq x y z
N MET A 1 18.68 -1.15 -29.38
CA MET A 1 18.73 -0.85 -27.94
C MET A 1 17.41 -1.21 -27.24
N ILE A 2 16.24 -0.80 -27.72
CA ILE A 2 14.91 -1.11 -27.13
C ILE A 2 14.60 -2.63 -27.04
N PHE A 3 15.08 -3.42 -27.99
CA PHE A 3 14.80 -4.87 -28.05
C PHE A 3 15.60 -5.68 -27.00
N ILE A 4 16.82 -5.25 -26.69
CA ILE A 4 17.68 -5.90 -25.71
C ILE A 4 17.18 -5.61 -24.28
N ASP A 5 16.70 -4.40 -24.00
CA ASP A 5 16.07 -4.06 -22.72
C ASP A 5 14.79 -4.85 -22.45
N ARG A 6 14.02 -5.13 -23.50
CA ARG A 6 12.80 -5.94 -23.40
C ARG A 6 13.10 -7.42 -23.15
N ILE A 7 14.18 -7.94 -23.75
CA ILE A 7 14.63 -9.33 -23.52
C ILE A 7 15.22 -9.47 -22.11
N ASN A 8 16.00 -8.51 -21.62
CA ASN A 8 16.56 -8.54 -20.27
C ASN A 8 15.48 -8.46 -19.18
N ARG A 9 14.37 -7.72 -19.42
CA ARG A 9 13.21 -7.73 -18.52
C ARG A 9 12.44 -9.05 -18.49
N ILE A 10 12.44 -9.80 -19.60
CA ILE A 10 11.75 -11.10 -19.69
C ILE A 10 12.56 -12.21 -18.97
N LEU A 11 13.86 -12.01 -18.80
CA LEU A 11 14.76 -12.99 -18.17
C LEU A 11 15.11 -12.65 -16.72
N ASP A 12 14.64 -11.53 -16.19
CA ASP A 12 14.83 -11.18 -14.77
C ASP A 12 13.69 -11.79 -13.94
N ASP A 13 13.90 -13.00 -13.47
CA ASP A 13 12.99 -13.71 -12.55
C ASP A 13 13.12 -13.22 -11.09
N ARG A 14 13.80 -12.09 -10.86
CA ARG A 14 14.04 -11.56 -9.53
C ARG A 14 12.74 -11.02 -8.92
N ILE A 15 12.49 -11.40 -7.68
CA ILE A 15 11.44 -10.85 -6.85
C ILE A 15 12.11 -9.87 -5.87
N ASP A 16 11.68 -8.63 -5.89
CA ASP A 16 12.16 -7.63 -4.94
C ASP A 16 11.18 -7.53 -3.76
N MET A 17 11.67 -7.85 -2.56
CA MET A 17 10.94 -7.71 -1.30
C MET A 17 11.48 -6.50 -0.53
N LYS A 18 10.58 -5.63 -0.06
CA LYS A 18 10.96 -4.47 0.75
C LYS A 18 10.03 -4.26 1.92
N PHE A 19 10.63 -4.04 3.10
CA PHE A 19 9.91 -3.68 4.31
C PHE A 19 9.91 -2.17 4.48
N TRP A 20 8.72 -1.60 4.63
CA TRP A 20 8.48 -0.16 4.84
C TRP A 20 8.11 0.14 6.29
N GLY A 21 7.61 -0.86 6.99
CA GLY A 21 7.31 -0.85 8.40
C GLY A 21 7.20 -2.27 8.95
N VAL A 22 7.77 -2.49 10.12
CA VAL A 22 7.85 -3.82 10.76
C VAL A 22 7.47 -3.77 12.24
N ARG A 23 6.92 -2.65 12.70
CA ARG A 23 6.52 -2.49 14.08
C ARG A 23 5.05 -2.85 14.27
N GLY A 24 4.70 -3.41 15.41
CA GLY A 24 3.31 -3.62 15.83
C GLY A 24 2.79 -2.49 16.71
N THR A 25 1.47 -2.35 16.75
CA THR A 25 0.67 -1.50 17.62
C THR A 25 0.72 -0.01 17.29
N LEU A 26 1.81 0.69 17.50
CA LEU A 26 1.93 2.12 17.27
C LEU A 26 3.27 2.47 16.63
N PRO A 27 3.29 3.44 15.71
CA PRO A 27 4.53 3.99 15.21
C PRO A 27 5.29 4.71 16.33
N VAL A 28 6.60 4.60 16.34
CA VAL A 28 7.46 5.25 17.32
C VAL A 28 8.64 5.93 16.64
N SER A 29 9.16 6.97 17.29
CA SER A 29 10.41 7.64 16.93
C SER A 29 11.46 7.43 18.02
N GLY A 30 12.71 7.79 17.72
CA GLY A 30 13.83 7.79 18.66
C GLY A 30 14.81 6.63 18.47
N ASP A 31 15.85 6.62 19.32
CA ASP A 31 17.05 5.79 19.14
C ASP A 31 16.77 4.28 19.08
N LYS A 32 15.75 3.81 19.80
CA LYS A 32 15.37 2.40 19.82
C LYS A 32 14.75 1.90 18.50
N SER A 33 14.34 2.82 17.62
CA SER A 33 13.77 2.49 16.32
C SER A 33 14.73 2.65 15.15
N LEU A 34 15.99 3.01 15.38
CA LEU A 34 16.95 3.28 14.31
C LEU A 34 17.31 2.06 13.46
N LYS A 35 17.31 0.87 14.04
CA LYS A 35 17.73 -0.35 13.31
C LYS A 35 16.73 -0.82 12.26
N TYR A 36 15.44 -0.85 12.58
CA TYR A 36 14.39 -1.39 11.72
C TYR A 36 13.32 -0.36 11.37
N GLY A 37 13.48 0.88 11.81
CA GLY A 37 12.47 1.92 11.68
C GLY A 37 11.38 1.83 12.75
N GLY A 38 10.57 2.87 12.84
CA GLY A 38 9.48 2.99 13.81
C GLY A 38 8.09 2.88 13.17
N ASN A 39 7.99 2.60 11.88
CA ASN A 39 6.72 2.49 11.18
C ASN A 39 6.06 1.13 11.37
N THR A 40 4.72 1.14 11.40
CA THR A 40 3.91 -0.08 11.51
C THR A 40 3.77 -0.79 10.17
N SER A 41 3.18 -1.99 10.19
CA SER A 41 3.24 -3.01 9.15
C SER A 41 2.98 -2.50 7.75
N CYS A 42 3.98 -2.62 6.89
CA CYS A 42 3.84 -2.48 5.45
C CYS A 42 5.03 -3.16 4.76
N MET A 43 4.76 -4.02 3.81
CA MET A 43 5.76 -4.72 3.00
C MET A 43 5.32 -4.72 1.54
N THR A 44 6.28 -4.72 0.62
CA THR A 44 6.01 -4.91 -0.82
C THR A 44 6.74 -6.11 -1.38
N LEU A 45 6.08 -6.78 -2.33
CA LEU A 45 6.70 -7.70 -3.27
C LEU A 45 6.48 -7.18 -4.68
N GLU A 46 7.56 -7.00 -5.40
CA GLU A 46 7.55 -6.63 -6.80
C GLU A 46 8.07 -7.79 -7.62
N PHE A 47 7.21 -8.33 -8.46
CA PHE A 47 7.50 -9.47 -9.32
C PHE A 47 7.85 -9.02 -10.73
N PRO A 48 8.49 -9.86 -11.54
CA PRO A 48 8.59 -9.66 -12.96
C PRO A 48 7.20 -9.43 -13.59
N ARG A 49 7.15 -8.73 -14.72
CA ARG A 49 5.90 -8.41 -15.43
C ARG A 49 4.96 -7.45 -14.68
N GLU A 50 5.55 -6.54 -13.88
CA GLU A 50 4.83 -5.43 -13.24
C GLU A 50 3.76 -5.85 -12.20
N GLN A 51 3.83 -7.06 -11.67
CA GLN A 51 3.00 -7.46 -10.55
C GLN A 51 3.53 -6.81 -9.27
N PHE A 52 2.72 -5.97 -8.66
CA PHE A 52 3.07 -5.20 -7.48
C PHE A 52 2.11 -5.49 -6.33
N PHE A 53 2.62 -6.13 -5.30
CA PHE A 53 1.85 -6.53 -4.12
C PHE A 53 2.30 -5.74 -2.91
N ILE A 54 1.32 -5.24 -2.16
CA ILE A 54 1.49 -4.51 -0.90
C ILE A 54 0.80 -5.34 0.18
N PHE A 55 1.48 -5.59 1.27
CA PHE A 55 0.94 -6.29 2.44
C PHE A 55 0.87 -5.31 3.59
N ASP A 56 -0.36 -5.09 4.07
CA ASP A 56 -0.76 -4.13 5.08
C ASP A 56 -0.47 -2.65 4.73
N CYS A 57 -1.23 -1.79 5.38
CA CYS A 57 -1.24 -0.35 5.19
C CYS A 57 -1.07 0.41 6.52
N GLY A 58 -0.20 -0.09 7.37
CA GLY A 58 0.24 0.66 8.54
C GLY A 58 1.07 1.88 8.14
N SER A 59 1.65 2.59 9.09
CA SER A 59 2.34 3.87 8.82
C SER A 59 3.50 3.76 7.82
N GLY A 60 4.03 2.55 7.59
CA GLY A 60 5.04 2.29 6.57
C GLY A 60 4.60 2.60 5.14
N ILE A 61 3.28 2.51 4.84
CA ILE A 61 2.77 2.76 3.48
C ILE A 61 2.98 4.21 3.02
N LYS A 62 3.07 5.15 3.97
CA LYS A 62 3.39 6.53 3.63
C LYS A 62 4.78 6.65 2.99
N ASN A 63 5.78 5.98 3.54
CA ASN A 63 7.14 5.97 2.99
C ASN A 63 7.19 5.27 1.62
N LEU A 64 6.40 4.21 1.43
CA LEU A 64 6.21 3.58 0.12
C LEU A 64 5.64 4.61 -0.87
N GLY A 65 4.56 5.29 -0.51
CA GLY A 65 3.94 6.30 -1.36
C GLY A 65 4.91 7.41 -1.77
N ASP A 66 5.64 7.96 -0.81
CA ASP A 66 6.66 8.99 -1.05
C ASP A 66 7.75 8.48 -2.01
N SER A 67 8.19 7.21 -1.84
CA SER A 67 9.19 6.60 -2.72
C SER A 67 8.68 6.43 -4.16
N LEU A 68 7.42 5.99 -4.35
CA LEU A 68 6.81 5.84 -5.66
C LEU A 68 6.66 7.20 -6.38
N VAL A 69 6.26 8.23 -5.64
CA VAL A 69 6.17 9.61 -6.16
C VAL A 69 7.55 10.15 -6.54
N ALA A 70 8.56 9.97 -5.68
CA ALA A 70 9.93 10.40 -5.96
C ALA A 70 10.53 9.72 -7.20
N GLN A 71 10.17 8.46 -7.44
CA GLN A 71 10.54 7.70 -8.66
C GLN A 71 9.74 8.11 -9.88
N LYS A 72 8.76 9.03 -9.75
CA LYS A 72 7.83 9.45 -10.80
C LYS A 72 7.08 8.26 -11.43
N ARG A 73 6.84 7.21 -10.65
CA ARG A 73 6.11 6.02 -11.10
C ARG A 73 4.66 6.38 -11.38
N LYS A 74 4.16 5.98 -12.53
CA LYS A 74 2.80 6.22 -13.01
C LYS A 74 2.16 4.91 -13.44
N ASP A 75 0.85 4.94 -13.62
CA ASP A 75 0.06 3.80 -14.10
C ASP A 75 0.36 2.53 -13.27
N ILE A 76 0.34 2.72 -11.93
CA ILE A 76 0.64 1.65 -10.99
C ILE A 76 -0.58 0.75 -10.89
N HIS A 77 -0.39 -0.55 -11.17
CA HIS A 77 -1.38 -1.59 -10.95
C HIS A 77 -0.93 -2.44 -9.79
N GLY A 78 -1.61 -2.30 -8.64
CA GLY A 78 -1.19 -2.94 -7.40
C GLY A 78 -2.30 -3.71 -6.70
N LYS A 79 -1.91 -4.75 -5.96
CA LYS A 79 -2.81 -5.46 -5.05
C LYS A 79 -2.38 -5.19 -3.62
N ILE A 80 -3.31 -4.74 -2.81
CA ILE A 80 -3.13 -4.45 -1.39
C ILE A 80 -3.83 -5.54 -0.60
N PHE A 81 -3.06 -6.36 0.08
CA PHE A 81 -3.55 -7.42 0.95
C PHE A 81 -3.57 -6.92 2.39
N ILE A 82 -4.74 -6.89 3.00
CA ILE A 82 -4.92 -6.55 4.41
C ILE A 82 -4.99 -7.86 5.21
N SER A 83 -4.01 -8.08 6.06
CA SER A 83 -3.93 -9.27 6.89
C SER A 83 -5.06 -9.33 7.91
N HIS A 84 -5.35 -8.20 8.56
CA HIS A 84 -6.46 -8.02 9.49
C HIS A 84 -6.67 -6.52 9.79
N PRO A 85 -7.84 -6.11 10.33
CA PRO A 85 -8.25 -4.71 10.40
C PRO A 85 -7.75 -3.95 11.63
N HIS A 86 -6.72 -4.44 12.34
CA HIS A 86 -6.15 -3.64 13.40
C HIS A 86 -5.52 -2.36 12.85
N TRP A 87 -5.57 -1.31 13.64
CA TRP A 87 -5.17 0.04 13.21
C TRP A 87 -3.75 0.12 12.66
N ASP A 88 -2.83 -0.58 13.26
CA ASP A 88 -1.42 -0.61 12.84
C ASP A 88 -1.20 -1.29 11.48
N HIS A 89 -2.23 -1.94 10.94
CA HIS A 89 -2.23 -2.56 9.62
C HIS A 89 -3.01 -1.77 8.56
N ILE A 90 -3.84 -0.79 8.95
CA ILE A 90 -4.73 -0.09 8.03
C ILE A 90 -4.70 1.44 8.15
N ASN A 91 -4.25 2.00 9.28
CA ASN A 91 -4.44 3.40 9.64
C ASN A 91 -3.81 4.43 8.69
N ALA A 92 -2.89 4.02 7.84
CA ALA A 92 -2.22 4.94 6.94
C ALA A 92 -2.67 4.82 5.46
N ILE A 93 -3.72 4.06 5.16
CA ILE A 93 -4.35 4.04 3.82
C ILE A 93 -4.66 5.46 3.34
N PRO A 94 -5.27 6.35 4.16
CA PRO A 94 -5.58 7.72 3.72
C PRO A 94 -4.35 8.56 3.35
N PHE A 95 -3.17 8.15 3.75
CA PHE A 95 -1.91 8.86 3.49
C PHE A 95 -1.09 8.24 2.34
N PHE A 96 -1.64 7.24 1.65
CA PHE A 96 -0.97 6.62 0.51
C PHE A 96 -1.18 7.46 -0.75
N SER A 97 -0.22 8.33 -1.03
CA SER A 97 -0.28 9.31 -2.13
C SER A 97 -0.71 8.72 -3.49
N PRO A 98 -0.31 7.48 -3.89
CA PRO A 98 -0.75 6.91 -5.17
C PRO A 98 -2.26 6.73 -5.33
N LEU A 99 -3.06 6.68 -4.25
CA LEU A 99 -4.51 6.64 -4.32
C LEU A 99 -5.12 7.94 -4.86
N TYR A 100 -4.40 9.05 -4.76
CA TYR A 100 -4.82 10.37 -5.26
C TYR A 100 -4.26 10.71 -6.64
N MET A 101 -3.63 9.75 -7.32
CA MET A 101 -3.01 9.94 -8.62
C MET A 101 -3.84 9.23 -9.70
N GLN A 102 -4.30 10.00 -10.69
CA GLN A 102 -5.03 9.46 -11.83
C GLN A 102 -4.15 8.51 -12.65
N GLY A 103 -4.74 7.44 -13.17
CA GLY A 103 -4.07 6.40 -13.95
C GLY A 103 -3.66 5.17 -13.11
N ASN A 104 -3.62 5.31 -11.79
CA ASN A 104 -3.34 4.17 -10.92
C ASN A 104 -4.59 3.31 -10.68
N ASP A 105 -4.37 2.01 -10.48
CA ASP A 105 -5.38 1.01 -10.14
C ASP A 105 -4.93 0.19 -8.94
N PHE A 106 -5.80 0.04 -7.96
CA PHE A 106 -5.53 -0.81 -6.80
C PHE A 106 -6.69 -1.76 -6.52
N GLU A 107 -6.37 -3.02 -6.29
CA GLU A 107 -7.28 -4.00 -5.72
C GLU A 107 -6.95 -4.13 -4.23
N VAL A 108 -7.93 -3.90 -3.35
CA VAL A 108 -7.78 -4.08 -1.89
C VAL A 108 -8.49 -5.37 -1.50
N LEU A 109 -7.73 -6.31 -0.96
CA LEU A 109 -8.16 -7.66 -0.64
C LEU A 109 -7.97 -7.93 0.86
N GLY A 110 -8.96 -8.53 1.48
CA GLY A 110 -8.87 -8.98 2.87
C GLY A 110 -10.09 -9.78 3.31
N ALA A 111 -9.97 -10.47 4.42
CA ALA A 111 -11.09 -11.23 4.96
C ALA A 111 -12.13 -10.30 5.61
N ASN A 112 -13.39 -10.63 5.40
CA ASN A 112 -14.48 -10.00 6.14
C ASN A 112 -14.32 -10.21 7.64
N GLN A 113 -14.59 -9.15 8.40
CA GLN A 113 -14.68 -9.22 9.85
C GLN A 113 -16.15 -9.05 10.27
N SER A 114 -16.75 -10.17 10.63
CA SER A 114 -18.20 -10.23 10.90
C SER A 114 -19.00 -9.77 9.67
N ASP A 115 -19.83 -8.74 9.79
CA ASP A 115 -20.68 -8.22 8.71
C ASP A 115 -20.08 -6.97 8.02
N ILE A 116 -18.81 -6.63 8.30
CA ILE A 116 -18.14 -5.44 7.76
C ILE A 116 -17.30 -5.83 6.56
N THR A 117 -17.61 -5.27 5.40
CA THR A 117 -16.84 -5.46 4.17
C THR A 117 -15.52 -4.69 4.19
N MET A 118 -14.57 -5.11 3.35
CA MET A 118 -13.29 -4.41 3.18
C MET A 118 -13.50 -2.94 2.78
N ARG A 119 -14.46 -2.68 1.93
CA ARG A 119 -14.82 -1.31 1.53
C ARG A 119 -15.29 -0.46 2.71
N GLU A 120 -16.18 -0.98 3.53
CA GLU A 120 -16.70 -0.26 4.71
C GLU A 120 -15.58 0.01 5.72
N MET A 121 -14.71 -0.97 5.95
CA MET A 121 -13.57 -0.85 6.84
C MET A 121 -12.61 0.27 6.41
N VAL A 122 -12.27 0.34 5.13
CA VAL A 122 -11.41 1.42 4.60
C VAL A 122 -12.13 2.75 4.62
N SER A 123 -13.42 2.78 4.25
CA SER A 123 -14.21 4.02 4.22
C SER A 123 -14.41 4.63 5.61
N ALA A 124 -14.56 3.79 6.65
CA ALA A 124 -14.75 4.25 8.03
C ALA A 124 -13.56 5.07 8.56
N GLN A 125 -12.36 4.85 8.05
CA GLN A 125 -11.18 5.64 8.43
C GLN A 125 -11.20 7.06 7.83
N MET A 126 -11.99 7.25 6.78
CA MET A 126 -12.10 8.51 6.04
C MET A 126 -13.45 9.17 6.29
N ASP A 127 -14.01 9.00 7.49
CA ASP A 127 -15.17 9.74 7.98
C ASP A 127 -14.80 11.20 8.19
N GLY A 128 -15.65 12.12 7.71
CA GLY A 128 -15.40 13.55 7.79
C GLY A 128 -15.24 14.11 9.20
N VAL A 129 -15.61 13.36 10.24
CA VAL A 129 -15.35 13.70 11.64
C VAL A 129 -13.87 13.48 12.02
N TYR A 130 -13.26 12.43 11.48
CA TYR A 130 -11.90 11.99 11.86
C TYR A 130 -10.86 12.31 10.80
N PHE A 131 -11.28 12.46 9.54
CA PHE A 131 -10.37 12.70 8.42
C PHE A 131 -10.99 13.69 7.41
N PRO A 132 -10.24 14.72 6.94
CA PRO A 132 -10.82 15.83 6.18
C PRO A 132 -11.24 15.47 4.75
N ILE A 133 -10.81 14.31 4.24
CA ILE A 133 -11.15 13.83 2.89
C ILE A 133 -11.84 12.47 2.97
N THR A 134 -12.77 12.25 2.06
CA THR A 134 -13.52 11.00 1.97
C THR A 134 -12.96 10.10 0.87
N PHE A 135 -13.31 8.83 0.91
CA PHE A 135 -12.96 7.84 -0.09
C PHE A 135 -13.29 8.27 -1.54
N SER A 136 -14.35 9.06 -1.74
CA SER A 136 -14.74 9.55 -3.07
C SER A 136 -13.72 10.49 -3.73
N GLN A 137 -12.71 10.93 -2.99
CA GLN A 137 -11.66 11.81 -3.50
C GLN A 137 -10.43 11.06 -4.03
N PHE A 138 -10.45 9.73 -3.99
CA PHE A 138 -9.42 8.96 -4.68
C PHE A 138 -9.51 9.19 -6.19
N ALA A 139 -8.39 9.57 -6.79
CA ALA A 139 -8.27 9.72 -8.25
C ALA A 139 -7.89 8.40 -8.93
N ALA A 140 -7.27 7.48 -8.20
CA ALA A 140 -7.03 6.11 -8.63
C ALA A 140 -8.34 5.32 -8.65
N ARG A 141 -8.41 4.31 -9.49
CA ARG A 141 -9.47 3.29 -9.42
C ARG A 141 -9.14 2.33 -8.27
N VAL A 142 -10.13 2.10 -7.40
CA VAL A 142 -9.94 1.20 -6.26
C VAL A 142 -11.09 0.19 -6.22
N TYR A 143 -10.72 -1.08 -6.25
CA TYR A 143 -11.63 -2.21 -6.20
C TYR A 143 -11.45 -2.94 -4.87
N PHE A 144 -12.54 -3.39 -4.27
CA PHE A 144 -12.51 -4.10 -2.99
C PHE A 144 -12.98 -5.53 -3.21
N HIS A 145 -12.26 -6.47 -2.61
CA HIS A 145 -12.56 -7.89 -2.66
C HIS A 145 -12.55 -8.45 -1.24
N ASP A 146 -13.67 -8.99 -0.84
CA ASP A 146 -13.83 -9.76 0.39
C ASP A 146 -13.43 -11.21 0.11
N LEU A 147 -12.53 -11.77 0.93
CA LEU A 147 -11.96 -13.12 0.78
C LEU A 147 -12.62 -14.11 1.73
#